data_2b995c0f22b592d43b05dba892dfdc18
#
_entry.id   2b995c0f22b592d43b05dba892dfdc18
#
_cell.length_a   1.000
_cell.length_b   1.000
_cell.length_c   1.000
_cell.angle_alpha   90.00
_cell.angle_beta   90.00
_cell.angle_gamma   90.00
#
_symmetry.space_group_name_H-M   'P 1'
#
loop_
_entity.id
_entity.type
_entity.pdbx_description
1 polymer ?
#
loop_
_entity_poly.entity_id
_entity_poly.type
_entity_poly.pdbx_seq_one_letter_code
_entity_poly.pdbx_strand_id
1 'polypeptide(L)'
;LAGAPWLNQGAPVSQELITALYAGFLDRYGDAMTAEQREVCRRWVDSFDAFMATETAGHRPMGLVHGDYRLDNMLFGEAGAERPLTIVDWQTVTWGPAMTDLAYFLGCALPTETRRAHFYELVDAYHGALGADCPLHPVDVREGVRRGSFMGVTMTIIASMVVERTER
;
A
#
# COMPACT_ATOMS: atom_id res chain seq x y z
N LEU A 1 -16.35 13.12 -3.87
CA LEU A 1 -15.43 12.99 -2.71
C LEU A 1 -14.00 13.47 -3.00
N ALA A 2 -13.49 13.31 -4.23
CA ALA A 2 -12.11 13.65 -4.61
C ALA A 2 -11.61 15.06 -4.22
N GLY A 3 -12.49 16.03 -4.04
CA GLY A 3 -12.17 17.39 -3.62
C GLY A 3 -12.55 17.71 -2.17
N ALA A 4 -12.82 16.71 -1.34
CA ALA A 4 -13.25 16.94 0.02
C ALA A 4 -12.11 17.55 0.88
N PRO A 5 -12.37 18.61 1.65
CA PRO A 5 -11.33 19.36 2.38
C PRO A 5 -10.70 18.57 3.54
N TRP A 6 -11.32 17.47 3.96
CA TRP A 6 -10.79 16.58 5.00
C TRP A 6 -9.85 15.51 4.48
N LEU A 7 -9.71 15.37 3.15
CA LEU A 7 -8.69 14.49 2.58
C LEU A 7 -7.31 15.09 2.82
N ASN A 8 -6.33 14.22 2.99
CA ASN A 8 -4.94 14.63 3.10
C ASN A 8 -4.52 15.39 1.83
N GLN A 9 -4.07 16.63 2.02
CA GLN A 9 -3.59 17.54 0.97
C GLN A 9 -2.06 17.69 1.01
N GLY A 10 -1.37 16.82 1.76
CA GLY A 10 0.09 16.81 1.85
C GLY A 10 0.74 16.68 0.48
N ALA A 11 1.94 17.23 0.33
CA ALA A 11 2.71 17.08 -0.89
C ALA A 11 2.94 15.59 -1.18
N PRO A 12 2.69 15.14 -2.41
CA PRO A 12 2.95 13.75 -2.77
C PRO A 12 4.45 13.44 -2.67
N VAL A 13 4.78 12.19 -2.40
CA VAL A 13 6.16 11.71 -2.54
C VAL A 13 6.62 11.95 -3.98
N SER A 14 7.81 12.52 -4.16
CA SER A 14 8.43 12.72 -5.46
C SER A 14 9.56 11.72 -5.70
N GLN A 15 9.94 11.52 -6.94
CA GLN A 15 11.09 10.70 -7.30
C GLN A 15 12.39 11.24 -6.67
N GLU A 16 12.55 12.56 -6.59
CA GLU A 16 13.71 13.18 -5.92
C GLU A 16 13.79 12.77 -4.45
N LEU A 17 12.68 12.88 -3.71
CA LEU A 17 12.61 12.50 -2.30
C LEU A 17 12.88 11.00 -2.11
N ILE A 18 12.21 10.13 -2.86
CA ILE A 18 12.40 8.69 -2.69
C ILE A 18 13.80 8.24 -3.09
N THR A 19 14.42 8.89 -4.08
CA THR A 19 15.82 8.63 -4.47
C THR A 19 16.78 8.97 -3.33
N ALA A 20 16.60 10.13 -2.70
CA ALA A 20 17.43 10.54 -1.56
C ALA A 20 17.28 9.58 -0.36
N LEU A 21 16.04 9.19 -0.03
CA LEU A 21 15.78 8.24 1.04
C LEU A 21 16.31 6.83 0.71
N TYR A 22 16.22 6.41 -0.54
CA TYR A 22 16.71 5.10 -0.97
C TYR A 22 18.23 4.97 -0.85
N ALA A 23 18.98 6.02 -1.10
CA ALA A 23 20.43 6.02 -0.87
C ALA A 23 20.77 5.70 0.60
N GLY A 24 20.14 6.40 1.55
CA GLY A 24 20.30 6.10 2.97
C GLY A 24 19.74 4.72 3.39
N PHE A 25 18.67 4.27 2.73
CA PHE A 25 18.13 2.92 2.96
C PHE A 25 19.14 1.84 2.55
N LEU A 26 19.80 1.98 1.42
CA LEU A 26 20.87 1.07 0.97
C LEU A 26 22.06 1.04 1.94
N ASP A 27 22.48 2.19 2.47
CA ASP A 27 23.55 2.27 3.46
C ASP A 27 23.22 1.50 4.75
N ARG A 28 21.95 1.49 5.15
CA ARG A 28 21.49 0.80 6.38
C ARG A 28 21.15 -0.66 6.20
N TYR A 29 20.58 -1.03 5.07
CA TYR A 29 19.93 -2.33 4.87
C TYR A 29 20.39 -3.06 3.60
N GLY A 30 21.24 -2.45 2.79
CA GLY A 30 21.65 -3.02 1.51
C GLY A 30 22.29 -4.40 1.63
N ASP A 31 23.07 -4.64 2.69
CA ASP A 31 23.73 -5.94 2.93
C ASP A 31 22.73 -7.06 3.27
N ALA A 32 21.56 -6.71 3.82
CA ALA A 32 20.50 -7.66 4.12
C ALA A 32 19.60 -7.96 2.90
N MET A 33 19.75 -7.22 1.81
CA MET A 33 18.94 -7.38 0.60
C MET A 33 19.61 -8.34 -0.40
N THR A 34 18.80 -9.14 -1.06
CA THR A 34 19.27 -9.89 -2.24
C THR A 34 19.56 -8.94 -3.42
N ALA A 35 20.33 -9.40 -4.39
CA ALA A 35 20.59 -8.64 -5.62
C ALA A 35 19.27 -8.33 -6.39
N GLU A 36 18.34 -9.29 -6.41
CA GLU A 36 17.02 -9.12 -7.03
C GLU A 36 16.20 -8.04 -6.31
N GLN A 37 16.16 -8.05 -4.98
CA GLN A 37 15.44 -7.02 -4.21
C GLN A 37 16.02 -5.62 -4.46
N ARG A 38 17.34 -5.49 -4.49
CA ARG A 38 18.00 -4.21 -4.81
C ARG A 38 17.65 -3.73 -6.22
N GLU A 39 17.66 -4.63 -7.21
CA GLU A 39 17.31 -4.28 -8.59
C GLU A 39 15.84 -3.85 -8.72
N VAL A 40 14.91 -4.57 -8.08
CA VAL A 40 13.49 -4.18 -8.07
C VAL A 40 13.30 -2.81 -7.43
N CYS A 41 13.89 -2.56 -6.26
CA CYS A 41 13.81 -1.26 -5.59
C CYS A 41 14.43 -0.14 -6.44
N ARG A 42 15.59 -0.38 -7.04
CA ARG A 42 16.25 0.60 -7.92
C ARG A 42 15.35 0.97 -9.10
N ARG A 43 14.83 -0.02 -9.82
CA ARG A 43 13.91 0.22 -10.95
C ARG A 43 12.64 0.95 -10.52
N TRP A 44 12.11 0.62 -9.36
CA TRP A 44 10.96 1.31 -8.79
C TRP A 44 11.25 2.79 -8.56
N VAL A 45 12.35 3.09 -7.86
CA VAL A 45 12.78 4.46 -7.55
C VAL A 45 13.02 5.26 -8.84
N ASP A 46 13.72 4.68 -9.83
CA ASP A 46 14.02 5.34 -11.11
C ASP A 46 12.75 5.64 -11.95
N SER A 47 11.66 4.90 -11.73
CA SER A 47 10.42 5.03 -12.51
C SER A 47 9.28 5.68 -11.73
N PHE A 48 9.50 6.15 -10.51
CA PHE A 48 8.46 6.52 -9.57
C PHE A 48 7.48 7.56 -10.13
N ASP A 49 7.97 8.74 -10.54
CA ASP A 49 7.10 9.81 -11.04
C ASP A 49 6.37 9.40 -12.33
N ALA A 50 7.04 8.69 -13.22
CA ALA A 50 6.42 8.18 -14.44
C ALA A 50 5.30 7.19 -14.14
N PHE A 51 5.50 6.30 -13.17
CA PHE A 51 4.47 5.38 -12.71
C PHE A 51 3.30 6.12 -12.07
N MET A 52 3.56 7.05 -11.14
CA MET A 52 2.52 7.83 -10.47
C MET A 52 1.69 8.65 -11.48
N ALA A 53 2.33 9.21 -12.50
CA ALA A 53 1.62 9.88 -13.60
C ALA A 53 0.65 8.92 -14.34
N THR A 54 1.03 7.66 -14.54
CA THR A 54 0.12 6.66 -15.16
C THR A 54 -1.03 6.26 -14.25
N GLU A 55 -0.84 6.25 -12.93
CA GLU A 55 -1.91 5.94 -11.97
C GLU A 55 -2.95 7.07 -11.90
N THR A 56 -2.52 8.31 -12.03
CA THR A 56 -3.42 9.48 -11.97
C THR A 56 -4.08 9.82 -13.31
N ALA A 57 -3.42 9.58 -14.43
CA ALA A 57 -3.93 9.88 -15.78
C ALA A 57 -4.82 8.77 -16.36
N GLY A 58 -4.77 7.57 -15.83
CA GLY A 58 -5.49 6.40 -16.32
C GLY A 58 -6.96 6.37 -15.87
N HIS A 59 -7.80 5.63 -16.60
CA HIS A 59 -9.16 5.27 -16.20
C HIS A 59 -9.15 4.16 -15.13
N ARG A 60 -8.40 4.38 -14.06
CA ARG A 60 -8.27 3.43 -12.99
C ARG A 60 -9.40 3.59 -11.98
N PRO A 61 -9.87 2.50 -11.37
CA PRO A 61 -10.77 2.61 -10.25
C PRO A 61 -10.16 3.45 -9.13
N MET A 62 -10.82 4.55 -8.80
CA MET A 62 -10.41 5.46 -7.73
C MET A 62 -11.35 5.34 -6.55
N GLY A 63 -10.84 5.50 -5.35
CA GLY A 63 -11.61 5.39 -4.12
C GLY A 63 -10.98 6.10 -2.95
N LEU A 64 -11.63 5.99 -1.81
CA LEU A 64 -11.07 6.41 -0.54
C LEU A 64 -9.95 5.42 -0.17
N VAL A 65 -8.77 5.95 0.08
CA VAL A 65 -7.57 5.20 0.46
C VAL A 65 -7.15 5.65 1.85
N HIS A 66 -7.02 4.71 2.77
CA HIS A 66 -6.53 4.98 4.14
C HIS A 66 -5.08 5.46 4.12
N GLY A 67 -4.25 4.85 3.26
CA GLY A 67 -2.84 5.21 3.06
C GLY A 67 -1.86 4.55 4.04
N ASP A 68 -2.33 4.07 5.21
CA ASP A 68 -1.53 3.29 6.16
C ASP A 68 -2.34 2.08 6.69
N TYR A 69 -2.90 1.30 5.77
CA TYR A 69 -3.82 0.19 6.07
C TYR A 69 -3.06 -1.06 6.50
N ARG A 70 -2.71 -1.15 7.79
CA ARG A 70 -1.92 -2.22 8.40
C ARG A 70 -2.52 -2.69 9.73
N LEU A 71 -2.07 -3.85 10.22
CA LEU A 71 -2.63 -4.48 11.43
C LEU A 71 -2.57 -3.57 12.67
N ASP A 72 -1.54 -2.74 12.80
CA ASP A 72 -1.42 -1.81 13.93
C ASP A 72 -2.55 -0.77 13.98
N ASN A 73 -3.19 -0.49 12.84
CA ASN A 73 -4.31 0.43 12.72
C ASN A 73 -5.68 -0.28 12.73
N MET A 74 -5.70 -1.54 13.20
CA MET A 74 -6.90 -2.37 13.26
C MET A 74 -7.17 -2.82 14.69
N LEU A 75 -8.30 -2.41 15.23
CA LEU A 75 -8.79 -2.83 16.54
C LEU A 75 -9.82 -3.94 16.35
N PHE A 76 -9.46 -5.14 16.78
CA PHE A 76 -10.34 -6.30 16.71
C PHE A 76 -11.21 -6.37 17.98
N GLY A 77 -12.52 -6.47 17.80
CA GLY A 77 -13.47 -6.70 18.88
C GLY A 77 -13.44 -8.16 19.37
N GLU A 78 -14.04 -8.41 20.52
CA GLU A 78 -14.25 -9.76 21.01
C GLU A 78 -15.21 -10.54 20.09
N ALA A 79 -15.17 -11.87 20.18
CA ALA A 79 -16.07 -12.74 19.43
C ALA A 79 -17.54 -12.39 19.74
N GLY A 80 -18.32 -12.06 18.71
CA GLY A 80 -19.72 -11.66 18.84
C GLY A 80 -19.94 -10.18 19.15
N ALA A 81 -18.89 -9.35 19.17
CA ALA A 81 -19.03 -7.90 19.33
C ALA A 81 -19.84 -7.30 18.17
N GLU A 82 -20.61 -6.25 18.45
CA GLU A 82 -21.36 -5.48 17.44
C GLU A 82 -20.41 -4.87 16.38
N ARG A 83 -19.20 -4.53 16.80
CA ARG A 83 -18.13 -4.03 15.93
C ARG A 83 -16.94 -4.99 15.97
N PRO A 84 -16.90 -5.98 15.07
CA PRO A 84 -15.83 -6.98 15.07
C PRO A 84 -14.46 -6.41 14.65
N LEU A 85 -14.46 -5.29 13.91
CA LEU A 85 -13.27 -4.59 13.43
C LEU A 85 -13.53 -3.09 13.42
N THR A 86 -12.57 -2.31 13.92
CA THR A 86 -12.53 -0.85 13.79
C THR A 86 -11.20 -0.43 13.21
N ILE A 87 -11.23 0.36 12.13
CA ILE A 87 -10.05 0.95 11.52
C ILE A 87 -9.83 2.33 12.12
N VAL A 88 -8.62 2.60 12.58
CA VAL A 88 -8.19 3.86 13.22
C VAL A 88 -7.07 4.51 12.43
N ASP A 89 -6.67 5.72 12.84
CA ASP A 89 -5.54 6.47 12.26
C ASP A 89 -5.72 6.88 10.79
N TRP A 90 -6.81 7.59 10.52
CA TRP A 90 -7.19 8.09 9.20
C TRP A 90 -6.46 9.37 8.76
N GLN A 91 -5.37 9.75 9.42
CA GLN A 91 -4.64 11.00 9.12
C GLN A 91 -4.04 11.06 7.71
N THR A 92 -3.79 9.90 7.10
CA THR A 92 -3.23 9.77 5.75
C THR A 92 -4.30 9.58 4.66
N VAL A 93 -5.59 9.67 5.02
CA VAL A 93 -6.68 9.38 4.11
C VAL A 93 -6.65 10.29 2.87
N THR A 94 -6.74 9.69 1.69
CA THR A 94 -6.70 10.39 0.40
C THR A 94 -7.68 9.80 -0.59
N TRP A 95 -7.86 10.48 -1.74
CA TRP A 95 -8.54 9.93 -2.91
C TRP A 95 -7.50 9.41 -3.88
N GLY A 96 -7.43 8.12 -4.06
CA GLY A 96 -6.38 7.46 -4.82
C GLY A 96 -6.82 6.14 -5.48
N PRO A 97 -5.87 5.40 -6.09
CA PRO A 97 -6.16 4.10 -6.68
C PRO A 97 -6.76 3.15 -5.65
N ALA A 98 -7.98 2.67 -5.90
CA ALA A 98 -8.83 2.00 -4.91
C ALA A 98 -8.22 0.73 -4.30
N MET A 99 -7.29 0.06 -5.01
CA MET A 99 -6.68 -1.18 -4.53
C MET A 99 -5.38 -0.97 -3.73
N THR A 100 -4.99 0.27 -3.46
CA THR A 100 -3.73 0.60 -2.76
C THR A 100 -3.68 -0.01 -1.37
N ASP A 101 -4.74 0.17 -0.57
CA ASP A 101 -4.80 -0.35 0.79
C ASP A 101 -4.80 -1.87 0.84
N LEU A 102 -5.56 -2.52 -0.05
CA LEU A 102 -5.57 -3.98 -0.14
C LEU A 102 -4.18 -4.53 -0.48
N ALA A 103 -3.51 -3.90 -1.46
CA ALA A 103 -2.17 -4.30 -1.87
C ALA A 103 -1.15 -4.12 -0.75
N TYR A 104 -1.21 -3.00 -0.04
CA TYR A 104 -0.33 -2.71 1.10
C TYR A 104 -0.57 -3.70 2.24
N PHE A 105 -1.83 -3.93 2.61
CA PHE A 105 -2.21 -4.89 3.65
C PHE A 105 -1.72 -6.30 3.34
N LEU A 106 -1.99 -6.82 2.15
CA LEU A 106 -1.50 -8.14 1.73
C LEU A 106 0.03 -8.22 1.73
N GLY A 107 0.70 -7.11 1.46
CA GLY A 107 2.16 -7.02 1.47
C GLY A 107 2.78 -7.10 2.86
N CYS A 108 2.15 -6.52 3.89
CA CYS A 108 2.73 -6.34 5.22
C CYS A 108 2.07 -7.17 6.34
N ALA A 109 0.80 -7.59 6.19
CA ALA A 109 0.06 -8.24 7.26
C ALA A 109 0.30 -9.75 7.36
N LEU A 110 0.82 -10.38 6.32
CA LEU A 110 0.96 -11.84 6.24
C LEU A 110 2.41 -12.28 6.11
N PRO A 111 2.80 -13.38 6.78
CA PRO A 111 4.07 -14.06 6.48
C PRO A 111 4.16 -14.41 4.99
N THR A 112 5.37 -14.34 4.42
CA THR A 112 5.59 -14.52 2.98
C THR A 112 4.99 -15.82 2.43
N GLU A 113 5.15 -16.93 3.12
CA GLU A 113 4.64 -18.23 2.67
C GLU A 113 3.11 -18.28 2.69
N THR A 114 2.49 -17.75 3.75
CA THR A 114 1.02 -17.63 3.86
C THR A 114 0.47 -16.76 2.74
N ARG A 115 1.10 -15.60 2.50
CA ARG A 115 0.70 -14.70 1.40
C ARG A 115 0.80 -15.40 0.05
N ARG A 116 1.90 -16.10 -0.23
CA ARG A 116 2.07 -16.83 -1.51
C ARG A 116 1.02 -17.90 -1.70
N ALA A 117 0.68 -18.64 -0.64
CA ALA A 117 -0.31 -19.71 -0.71
C ALA A 117 -1.74 -19.18 -0.96
N HIS A 118 -2.11 -18.05 -0.35
CA HIS A 118 -3.49 -17.57 -0.30
C HIS A 118 -3.74 -16.26 -1.06
N PHE A 119 -2.75 -15.72 -1.77
CA PHE A 119 -2.85 -14.39 -2.39
C PHE A 119 -4.10 -14.24 -3.27
N TYR A 120 -4.31 -15.16 -4.20
CA TYR A 120 -5.45 -15.09 -5.13
C TYR A 120 -6.78 -15.33 -4.43
N GLU A 121 -6.83 -16.24 -3.47
CA GLU A 121 -8.01 -16.49 -2.65
C GLU A 121 -8.45 -15.23 -1.89
N LEU A 122 -7.50 -14.53 -1.26
CA LEU A 122 -7.78 -13.29 -0.52
C LEU A 122 -8.22 -12.15 -1.43
N VAL A 123 -7.62 -12.00 -2.60
CA VAL A 123 -8.03 -11.00 -3.60
C VAL A 123 -9.43 -11.29 -4.13
N ASP A 124 -9.75 -12.56 -4.38
CA ASP A 124 -11.07 -12.98 -4.86
C ASP A 124 -12.14 -12.84 -3.74
N ALA A 125 -11.78 -13.13 -2.49
CA ALA A 125 -12.65 -12.87 -1.34
C ALA A 125 -12.97 -11.38 -1.17
N TYR A 126 -11.96 -10.52 -1.33
CA TYR A 126 -12.17 -9.06 -1.34
C TYR A 126 -13.13 -8.63 -2.45
N HIS A 127 -12.91 -9.11 -3.69
CA HIS A 127 -13.82 -8.81 -4.80
C HIS A 127 -15.26 -9.26 -4.50
N GLY A 128 -15.44 -10.48 -3.96
CA GLY A 128 -16.74 -10.96 -3.55
C GLY A 128 -17.44 -10.10 -2.49
N ALA A 129 -16.66 -9.54 -1.56
CA ALA A 129 -17.16 -8.65 -0.50
C ALA A 129 -17.58 -7.26 -1.00
N LEU A 130 -17.13 -6.82 -2.18
CA LEU A 130 -17.58 -5.56 -2.78
C LEU A 130 -19.07 -5.59 -3.20
N GLY A 131 -19.65 -6.79 -3.29
CA GLY A 131 -21.06 -6.98 -3.60
C GLY A 131 -21.39 -6.96 -5.10
N ALA A 132 -22.61 -7.36 -5.42
CA ALA A 132 -23.07 -7.55 -6.80
C ALA A 132 -23.17 -6.23 -7.61
N ASP A 133 -23.34 -5.11 -6.93
CA ASP A 133 -23.44 -3.79 -7.58
C ASP A 133 -22.06 -3.16 -7.88
N CYS A 134 -20.97 -3.81 -7.49
CA CYS A 134 -19.64 -3.33 -7.79
C CYS A 134 -19.34 -3.46 -9.30
N PRO A 135 -18.96 -2.35 -9.99
CA PRO A 135 -18.70 -2.37 -11.42
C PRO A 135 -17.35 -3.00 -11.79
N LEU A 136 -16.55 -3.38 -10.80
CA LEU A 136 -15.20 -3.92 -11.03
C LEU A 136 -15.26 -5.41 -11.37
N HIS A 137 -14.54 -5.80 -12.42
CA HIS A 137 -14.29 -7.21 -12.69
C HIS A 137 -13.16 -7.76 -11.81
N PRO A 138 -13.11 -9.09 -11.54
CA PRO A 138 -12.01 -9.70 -10.79
C PRO A 138 -10.62 -9.36 -11.35
N VAL A 139 -10.49 -9.21 -12.67
CA VAL A 139 -9.23 -8.84 -13.32
C VAL A 139 -8.80 -7.42 -12.97
N ASP A 140 -9.74 -6.48 -12.81
CA ASP A 140 -9.44 -5.09 -12.43
C ASP A 140 -8.89 -5.02 -11.00
N VAL A 141 -9.47 -5.81 -10.09
CA VAL A 141 -8.99 -5.92 -8.70
C VAL A 141 -7.60 -6.53 -8.65
N ARG A 142 -7.38 -7.65 -9.34
CA ARG A 142 -6.06 -8.32 -9.39
C ARG A 142 -4.98 -7.41 -9.98
N GLU A 143 -5.27 -6.72 -11.07
CA GLU A 143 -4.34 -5.76 -11.68
C GLU A 143 -4.09 -4.57 -10.78
N GLY A 144 -5.12 -4.02 -10.13
CA GLY A 144 -4.99 -2.93 -9.17
C GLY A 144 -4.13 -3.31 -7.96
N VAL A 145 -4.31 -4.52 -7.40
CA VAL A 145 -3.47 -5.05 -6.32
C VAL A 145 -2.02 -5.24 -6.77
N ARG A 146 -1.80 -5.81 -7.97
CA ARG A 146 -0.46 -5.98 -8.53
C ARG A 146 0.28 -4.64 -8.65
N ARG A 147 -0.40 -3.61 -9.13
CA ARG A 147 0.16 -2.25 -9.26
C ARG A 147 0.36 -1.59 -7.89
N GLY A 148 -0.61 -1.69 -7.01
CA GLY A 148 -0.56 -1.13 -5.66
C GLY A 148 0.51 -1.75 -4.76
N SER A 149 1.00 -2.96 -5.08
CA SER A 149 2.02 -3.64 -4.26
C SER A 149 3.35 -2.87 -4.15
N PHE A 150 3.64 -1.97 -5.10
CA PHE A 150 4.80 -1.07 -5.00
C PHE A 150 4.68 -0.02 -3.89
N MET A 151 3.46 0.23 -3.38
CA MET A 151 3.28 1.06 -2.19
C MET A 151 4.04 0.50 -0.98
N GLY A 152 4.06 -0.82 -0.81
CA GLY A 152 4.84 -1.49 0.23
C GLY A 152 6.34 -1.18 0.16
N VAL A 153 6.92 -1.13 -1.05
CA VAL A 153 8.33 -0.74 -1.26
C VAL A 153 8.54 0.72 -0.86
N THR A 154 7.67 1.62 -1.31
CA THR A 154 7.71 3.04 -0.96
C THR A 154 7.67 3.24 0.55
N MET A 155 6.69 2.63 1.23
CA MET A 155 6.52 2.75 2.67
C MET A 155 7.69 2.15 3.45
N THR A 156 8.27 1.05 2.96
CA THR A 156 9.47 0.45 3.58
C THR A 156 10.65 1.41 3.55
N ILE A 157 10.90 2.05 2.40
CA ILE A 157 11.99 3.02 2.26
C ILE A 157 11.75 4.24 3.16
N ILE A 158 10.57 4.85 3.09
CA ILE A 158 10.25 6.07 3.85
C ILE A 158 10.27 5.78 5.36
N ALA A 159 9.52 4.78 5.84
CA ALA A 159 9.41 4.48 7.26
C ALA A 159 10.77 4.12 7.88
N SER A 160 11.59 3.34 7.16
CA SER A 160 12.93 2.97 7.63
C SER A 160 13.89 4.14 7.79
N MET A 161 13.62 5.26 7.12
CA MET A 161 14.50 6.44 7.14
C MET A 161 13.97 7.56 8.03
N VAL A 162 12.65 7.62 8.25
CA VAL A 162 11.99 8.72 8.98
C VAL A 162 11.64 8.32 10.41
N VAL A 163 11.37 7.03 10.66
CA VAL A 163 11.02 6.54 12.00
C VAL A 163 12.29 6.14 12.76
N GLU A 164 12.48 6.69 13.97
CA GLU A 164 13.56 6.28 14.84
C GLU A 164 13.36 4.83 15.32
N ARG A 165 14.46 4.07 15.31
CA ARG A 165 14.46 2.71 15.83
C ARG A 165 14.32 2.78 17.35
N THR A 166 13.17 2.44 17.89
CA THR A 166 13.05 2.14 19.33
C THR A 166 13.67 0.78 19.59
N GLU A 167 14.74 0.73 20.37
CA GLU A 167 15.24 -0.52 20.93
C GLU A 167 14.15 -1.15 21.80
N ARG A 168 13.72 -2.35 21.45
CA ARG A 168 12.88 -3.22 22.26
C ARG A 168 13.69 -4.38 22.78
#